data_3a46b187cc8de4f8177d9a673040ce18
#
_entry.id   3a46b187cc8de4f8177d9a673040ce18
#
_cell.length_a   1.000
_cell.length_b   1.000
_cell.length_c   1.000
_cell.angle_alpha   90.00
_cell.angle_beta   90.00
_cell.angle_gamma   90.00
#
_symmetry.space_group_name_H-M   'P 1'
#
loop_
_entity.id
_entity.type
_entity.pdbx_description
1 polymer ?
#
loop_
_entity_poly.entity_id
_entity_poly.type
_entity_poly.pdbx_seq_one_letter_code
_entity_poly.pdbx_strand_id
1 'polypeptide(L)'
;MDMQLTKSEFLLLAALASGSASSQRALAAKTKLSLGSVNTAWKTLESHGLVSGGNLTNEGVTALEPYRVRNAVIMAAGLSSRCAPISYEKPKGLLRVRGEVLIERQIRQLKEAGIQDITVVVGYKKEEFFYLEDSFGVRIVVNEDYAVRNNHATLYQVRERLGNTYVCSSDNYFTENPFEPYAYESFCAAVYVKGETDEYCLRTRGRERRIVAAVPGGRDSWVIMGHAYWTKAFAEGFMRFLEEEYDRPETASKLWDDVFIDHADELKMVMRPYPAQAIHEFDSLDQLQDFDPEFIDNVGSGVLDNICATLGCSRGDILDVQPLKQGMTNLSFYFACRGQGYVYRHPGAGTDLSLIHI
;
A
#
# COMPACT_ATOMS: atom_id res chain seq x y z
N MET A 1 9.10 17.20 30.66
CA MET A 1 8.55 15.81 30.69
C MET A 1 7.64 15.70 29.52
N ASP A 2 8.00 14.90 28.52
CA ASP A 2 7.10 14.59 27.43
C ASP A 2 5.91 13.81 27.97
N MET A 3 4.75 14.43 27.99
CA MET A 3 3.52 13.80 28.44
C MET A 3 3.06 12.81 27.37
N GLN A 4 3.19 11.52 27.66
CA GLN A 4 2.69 10.48 26.77
C GLN A 4 1.17 10.40 26.89
N LEU A 5 0.47 10.65 25.79
CA LEU A 5 -0.99 10.53 25.74
C LEU A 5 -1.42 9.06 25.82
N THR A 6 -2.50 8.78 26.53
CA THR A 6 -3.21 7.52 26.39
C THR A 6 -3.91 7.47 25.00
N LYS A 7 -4.23 6.27 24.54
CA LYS A 7 -4.92 6.11 23.23
C LYS A 7 -6.25 6.88 23.17
N SER A 8 -7.00 6.93 24.29
CA SER A 8 -8.26 7.68 24.34
C SER A 8 -8.05 9.19 24.27
N GLU A 9 -7.05 9.71 24.94
CA GLU A 9 -6.66 11.13 24.90
C GLU A 9 -6.19 11.52 23.49
N PHE A 10 -5.31 10.71 22.90
CA PHE A 10 -4.86 10.91 21.50
C PHE A 10 -6.04 10.97 20.52
N LEU A 11 -6.96 9.98 20.58
CA LEU A 11 -8.11 9.94 19.69
C LEU A 11 -8.99 11.19 19.79
N LEU A 12 -9.19 11.72 21.01
CA LEU A 12 -9.95 12.95 21.22
C LEU A 12 -9.23 14.17 20.63
N LEU A 13 -7.94 14.33 20.92
CA LEU A 13 -7.16 15.45 20.40
C LEU A 13 -7.07 15.41 18.87
N ALA A 14 -6.82 14.24 18.27
CA ALA A 14 -6.78 14.06 16.82
C ALA A 14 -8.15 14.37 16.17
N ALA A 15 -9.25 13.95 16.81
CA ALA A 15 -10.60 14.28 16.36
C ALA A 15 -10.90 15.79 16.41
N LEU A 16 -10.42 16.49 17.43
CA LEU A 16 -10.56 17.97 17.53
C LEU A 16 -9.66 18.68 16.52
N ALA A 17 -8.44 18.21 16.31
CA ALA A 17 -7.50 18.78 15.33
C ALA A 17 -8.07 18.74 13.90
N SER A 18 -8.88 17.72 13.56
CA SER A 18 -9.56 17.63 12.27
C SER A 18 -10.83 18.50 12.16
N GLY A 19 -11.16 19.29 13.18
CA GLY A 19 -12.27 20.24 13.16
C GLY A 19 -13.67 19.64 13.15
N SER A 20 -13.84 18.37 13.45
CA SER A 20 -15.05 17.61 13.10
C SER A 20 -15.95 17.20 14.27
N ALA A 21 -15.80 17.79 15.48
CA ALA A 21 -16.65 17.41 16.59
C ALA A 21 -17.09 18.59 17.46
N SER A 22 -18.40 18.87 17.47
CA SER A 22 -19.04 19.95 18.24
C SER A 22 -19.60 19.49 19.60
N SER A 23 -19.52 18.21 19.94
CA SER A 23 -20.04 17.67 21.21
C SER A 23 -19.35 16.37 21.61
N GLN A 24 -19.40 16.02 22.92
CA GLN A 24 -18.86 14.75 23.41
C GLN A 24 -19.55 13.52 22.78
N ARG A 25 -20.81 13.61 22.38
CA ARG A 25 -21.51 12.54 21.64
C ARG A 25 -20.94 12.39 20.22
N ALA A 26 -20.67 13.50 19.56
CA ALA A 26 -20.03 13.48 18.25
C ALA A 26 -18.59 12.92 18.32
N LEU A 27 -17.84 13.29 19.36
CA LEU A 27 -16.52 12.72 19.64
C LEU A 27 -16.60 11.21 19.90
N ALA A 28 -17.55 10.73 20.70
CA ALA A 28 -17.76 9.31 20.97
C ALA A 28 -18.06 8.53 19.68
N ALA A 29 -18.94 9.06 18.84
CA ALA A 29 -19.30 8.45 17.55
C ALA A 29 -18.06 8.37 16.61
N LYS A 30 -17.31 9.48 16.49
CA LYS A 30 -16.12 9.56 15.63
C LYS A 30 -14.98 8.67 16.10
N THR A 31 -14.67 8.67 17.40
CA THR A 31 -13.56 7.92 17.98
C THR A 31 -13.90 6.47 18.29
N LYS A 32 -15.18 6.09 18.20
CA LYS A 32 -15.72 4.79 18.63
C LYS A 32 -15.46 4.48 20.10
N LEU A 33 -15.25 5.50 20.92
CA LEU A 33 -15.12 5.39 22.37
C LEU A 33 -16.49 5.42 23.05
N SER A 34 -16.60 4.81 24.24
CA SER A 34 -17.79 5.00 25.08
C SER A 34 -17.86 6.45 25.57
N LEU A 35 -19.06 6.95 25.85
CA LEU A 35 -19.23 8.29 26.48
C LEU A 35 -18.47 8.41 27.79
N GLY A 36 -18.41 7.33 28.59
CA GLY A 36 -17.63 7.32 29.83
C GLY A 36 -16.14 7.50 29.57
N SER A 37 -15.58 6.80 28.56
CA SER A 37 -14.17 6.96 28.15
C SER A 37 -13.89 8.38 27.64
N VAL A 38 -14.82 8.93 26.83
CA VAL A 38 -14.72 10.32 26.34
C VAL A 38 -14.72 11.30 27.51
N ASN A 39 -15.64 11.16 28.47
CA ASN A 39 -15.70 12.05 29.64
C ASN A 39 -14.44 11.99 30.50
N THR A 40 -13.91 10.78 30.73
CA THR A 40 -12.69 10.60 31.53
C THR A 40 -11.49 11.23 30.83
N ALA A 41 -11.24 10.90 29.56
CA ALA A 41 -10.13 11.45 28.79
C ALA A 41 -10.28 12.97 28.62
N TRP A 42 -11.52 13.49 28.40
CA TRP A 42 -11.78 14.93 28.31
C TRP A 42 -11.35 15.69 29.57
N LYS A 43 -11.77 15.21 30.76
CA LYS A 43 -11.39 15.82 32.05
C LYS A 43 -9.87 15.85 32.24
N THR A 44 -9.18 14.77 31.86
CA THR A 44 -7.72 14.72 31.93
C THR A 44 -7.09 15.74 30.98
N LEU A 45 -7.54 15.80 29.74
CA LEU A 45 -7.05 16.76 28.76
C LEU A 45 -7.28 18.22 29.19
N GLU A 46 -8.45 18.51 29.78
CA GLU A 46 -8.80 19.83 30.29
C GLU A 46 -7.95 20.20 31.50
N SER A 47 -7.73 19.27 32.44
CA SER A 47 -6.88 19.50 33.60
C SER A 47 -5.40 19.74 33.25
N HIS A 48 -4.94 19.22 32.12
CA HIS A 48 -3.60 19.46 31.55
C HIS A 48 -3.56 20.68 30.62
N GLY A 49 -4.68 21.39 30.43
CA GLY A 49 -4.73 22.55 29.56
C GLY A 49 -4.64 22.24 28.05
N LEU A 50 -4.81 20.97 27.63
CA LEU A 50 -4.70 20.57 26.22
C LEU A 50 -5.98 20.87 25.42
N VAL A 51 -7.10 21.03 26.11
CA VAL A 51 -8.39 21.47 25.57
C VAL A 51 -8.99 22.54 26.46
N SER A 52 -9.69 23.53 25.87
CA SER A 52 -10.39 24.58 26.59
C SER A 52 -11.58 25.06 25.79
N GLY A 53 -12.73 25.24 26.47
CA GLY A 53 -13.94 25.72 25.81
C GLY A 53 -14.42 24.87 24.61
N GLY A 54 -14.15 23.59 24.62
CA GLY A 54 -14.52 22.70 23.53
C GLY A 54 -13.52 22.62 22.37
N ASN A 55 -12.42 23.36 22.43
CA ASN A 55 -11.42 23.47 21.37
C ASN A 55 -10.04 22.96 21.82
N LEU A 56 -9.25 22.60 20.85
CA LEU A 56 -7.82 22.26 21.04
C LEU A 56 -7.04 23.54 21.35
N THR A 57 -6.16 23.48 22.36
CA THR A 57 -5.22 24.57 22.71
C THR A 57 -3.91 24.44 21.93
N ASN A 58 -3.02 25.42 22.00
CA ASN A 58 -1.66 25.32 21.44
C ASN A 58 -0.85 24.20 22.11
N GLU A 59 -1.03 24.01 23.41
CA GLU A 59 -0.42 22.91 24.17
C GLU A 59 -0.97 21.56 23.68
N GLY A 60 -2.27 21.48 23.37
CA GLY A 60 -2.90 20.31 22.77
C GLY A 60 -2.36 20.00 21.39
N VAL A 61 -2.13 21.01 20.54
CA VAL A 61 -1.47 20.83 19.24
C VAL A 61 -0.03 20.30 19.43
N THR A 62 0.72 20.89 20.38
CA THR A 62 2.09 20.44 20.70
C THR A 62 2.10 19.00 21.20
N ALA A 63 1.13 18.58 22.01
CA ALA A 63 1.02 17.21 22.51
C ALA A 63 0.73 16.18 21.39
N LEU A 64 0.18 16.59 20.24
CA LEU A 64 -0.02 15.74 19.07
C LEU A 64 1.23 15.63 18.18
N GLU A 65 2.21 16.52 18.29
CA GLU A 65 3.38 16.52 17.40
C GLU A 65 4.18 15.21 17.37
N PRO A 66 4.37 14.46 18.48
CA PRO A 66 5.02 13.14 18.43
C PRO A 66 4.29 12.11 17.60
N TYR A 67 2.99 12.28 17.40
CA TYR A 67 2.10 11.39 16.67
C TYR A 67 1.83 11.85 15.22
N ARG A 68 2.40 12.99 14.82
CA ARG A 68 2.24 13.52 13.47
C ARG A 68 2.91 12.60 12.46
N VAL A 69 2.18 12.26 11.41
CA VAL A 69 2.73 11.60 10.23
C VAL A 69 3.66 12.59 9.51
N ARG A 70 4.90 12.20 9.32
CA ARG A 70 5.93 13.09 8.77
C ARG A 70 6.00 13.00 7.26
N ASN A 71 5.88 11.80 6.74
CA ASN A 71 6.03 11.54 5.31
C ASN A 71 5.31 10.25 4.89
N ALA A 72 5.38 9.96 3.60
CA ALA A 72 4.95 8.69 3.04
C ALA A 72 5.99 8.15 2.05
N VAL A 73 6.13 6.84 2.02
CA VAL A 73 6.91 6.09 1.02
C VAL A 73 5.94 5.24 0.21
N ILE A 74 5.96 5.41 -1.13
CA ILE A 74 5.18 4.58 -2.05
C ILE A 74 6.15 3.65 -2.77
N MET A 75 5.99 2.35 -2.57
CA MET A 75 6.80 1.32 -3.22
C MET A 75 6.25 1.05 -4.63
N ALA A 76 7.03 1.36 -5.65
CA ALA A 76 6.68 1.25 -7.08
C ALA A 76 7.79 0.60 -7.91
N ALA A 77 8.67 -0.19 -7.29
CA ALA A 77 9.85 -0.75 -7.97
C ALA A 77 9.59 -2.12 -8.64
N GLY A 78 8.49 -2.81 -8.32
CA GLY A 78 8.24 -4.19 -8.69
C GLY A 78 7.95 -4.40 -10.19
N LEU A 79 8.24 -5.63 -10.66
CA LEU A 79 8.03 -6.07 -12.06
C LEU A 79 6.55 -6.26 -12.42
N SER A 80 5.67 -6.48 -11.44
CA SER A 80 4.21 -6.70 -11.62
C SER A 80 3.88 -7.79 -12.66
N SER A 81 4.65 -8.85 -12.74
CA SER A 81 4.57 -9.88 -13.79
C SER A 81 3.20 -10.57 -13.89
N ARG A 82 2.45 -10.64 -12.79
CA ARG A 82 1.08 -11.21 -12.78
C ARG A 82 0.04 -10.38 -13.55
N CYS A 83 0.33 -9.11 -13.84
CA CYS A 83 -0.53 -8.24 -14.65
C CYS A 83 -0.12 -8.22 -16.14
N ALA A 84 0.56 -9.27 -16.61
CA ALA A 84 0.83 -9.45 -18.04
C ALA A 84 -0.50 -9.49 -18.84
N PRO A 85 -0.53 -8.99 -20.10
CA PRO A 85 0.56 -8.34 -20.82
C PRO A 85 0.76 -6.86 -20.50
N ILE A 86 -0.16 -6.24 -19.79
CA ILE A 86 -0.16 -4.79 -19.55
C ILE A 86 1.10 -4.35 -18.80
N SER A 87 1.54 -5.13 -17.81
CA SER A 87 2.76 -4.81 -17.04
C SER A 87 4.05 -4.86 -17.87
N TYR A 88 4.04 -5.51 -19.04
CA TYR A 88 5.18 -5.48 -19.96
C TYR A 88 5.35 -4.13 -20.66
N GLU A 89 4.28 -3.37 -20.74
CA GLU A 89 4.26 -2.06 -21.38
C GLU A 89 4.27 -0.93 -20.36
N LYS A 90 3.55 -1.09 -19.24
CA LYS A 90 3.36 -0.03 -18.24
C LYS A 90 3.45 -0.56 -16.82
N PRO A 91 4.17 0.11 -15.90
CA PRO A 91 4.18 -0.24 -14.48
C PRO A 91 2.77 -0.24 -13.88
N LYS A 92 2.49 -1.19 -12.99
CA LYS A 92 1.17 -1.38 -12.38
C LYS A 92 0.63 -0.12 -11.70
N GLY A 93 1.48 0.61 -10.95
CA GLY A 93 1.10 1.86 -10.28
C GLY A 93 0.68 2.99 -11.24
N LEU A 94 1.04 2.89 -12.52
CA LEU A 94 0.65 3.85 -13.57
C LEU A 94 -0.58 3.42 -14.36
N LEU A 95 -1.21 2.31 -14.01
CA LEU A 95 -2.46 1.90 -14.66
C LEU A 95 -3.59 2.87 -14.30
N ARG A 96 -4.44 3.11 -15.29
CA ARG A 96 -5.63 3.95 -15.13
C ARG A 96 -6.82 3.05 -14.82
N VAL A 97 -7.34 3.17 -13.61
CA VAL A 97 -8.48 2.39 -13.12
C VAL A 97 -9.59 3.36 -12.75
N ARG A 98 -10.78 3.13 -13.25
CA ARG A 98 -11.95 4.05 -13.10
C ARG A 98 -11.61 5.50 -13.46
N GLY A 99 -10.82 5.67 -14.51
CA GLY A 99 -10.44 7.00 -15.01
C GLY A 99 -9.30 7.69 -14.29
N GLU A 100 -8.74 7.13 -13.21
CA GLU A 100 -7.63 7.71 -12.44
C GLU A 100 -6.39 6.80 -12.46
N VAL A 101 -5.20 7.40 -12.50
CA VAL A 101 -3.93 6.67 -12.35
C VAL A 101 -3.74 6.31 -10.88
N LEU A 102 -3.48 5.03 -10.58
CA LEU A 102 -3.44 4.50 -9.21
C LEU A 102 -2.52 5.30 -8.30
N ILE A 103 -1.25 5.47 -8.68
CA ILE A 103 -0.28 6.18 -7.84
C ILE A 103 -0.61 7.67 -7.70
N GLU A 104 -1.14 8.32 -8.76
CA GLU A 104 -1.53 9.72 -8.70
C GLU A 104 -2.70 9.95 -7.73
N ARG A 105 -3.70 9.03 -7.75
CA ARG A 105 -4.81 9.06 -6.80
C ARG A 105 -4.29 8.94 -5.37
N GLN A 106 -3.38 8.02 -5.12
CA GLN A 106 -2.80 7.81 -3.80
C GLN A 106 -1.99 9.03 -3.31
N ILE A 107 -1.19 9.65 -4.20
CA ILE A 107 -0.47 10.90 -3.91
C ILE A 107 -1.46 12.02 -3.55
N ARG A 108 -2.55 12.19 -4.30
CA ARG A 108 -3.59 13.20 -3.98
C ARG A 108 -4.20 12.96 -2.61
N GLN A 109 -4.58 11.73 -2.29
CA GLN A 109 -5.15 11.36 -0.99
C GLN A 109 -4.20 11.63 0.18
N LEU A 110 -2.90 11.32 0.02
CA LEU A 110 -1.87 11.65 1.03
C LEU A 110 -1.77 13.17 1.25
N LYS A 111 -1.76 13.96 0.18
CA LYS A 111 -1.70 15.43 0.24
C LYS A 111 -2.94 16.04 0.86
N GLU A 112 -4.12 15.53 0.56
CA GLU A 112 -5.39 15.91 1.19
C GLU A 112 -5.38 15.66 2.70
N ALA A 113 -4.70 14.59 3.16
CA ALA A 113 -4.48 14.31 4.57
C ALA A 113 -3.39 15.19 5.21
N GLY A 114 -2.79 16.13 4.46
CA GLY A 114 -1.75 17.03 4.94
C GLY A 114 -0.33 16.46 4.88
N ILE A 115 -0.12 15.31 4.26
CA ILE A 115 1.18 14.66 4.12
C ILE A 115 1.82 15.10 2.80
N GLN A 116 2.76 16.06 2.88
CA GLN A 116 3.37 16.71 1.71
C GLN A 116 4.69 16.07 1.29
N ASP A 117 5.47 15.52 2.23
CA ASP A 117 6.75 14.85 1.94
C ASP A 117 6.49 13.40 1.52
N ILE A 118 6.42 13.17 0.22
CA ILE A 118 6.13 11.87 -0.38
C ILE A 118 7.33 11.42 -1.20
N THR A 119 7.83 10.21 -0.93
CA THR A 119 8.89 9.57 -1.70
C THR A 119 8.30 8.38 -2.46
N VAL A 120 8.49 8.34 -3.76
CA VAL A 120 8.15 7.20 -4.61
C VAL A 120 9.43 6.44 -4.93
N VAL A 121 9.50 5.17 -4.55
CA VAL A 121 10.66 4.33 -4.83
C VAL A 121 10.37 3.48 -6.05
N VAL A 122 11.13 3.69 -7.11
CA VAL A 122 10.93 3.09 -8.44
C VAL A 122 12.05 2.12 -8.80
N GLY A 123 11.82 1.25 -9.76
CA GLY A 123 12.79 0.29 -10.27
C GLY A 123 12.49 -0.08 -11.70
N TYR A 124 11.60 -1.05 -11.92
CA TYR A 124 11.16 -1.44 -13.26
C TYR A 124 10.51 -0.27 -13.99
N LYS A 125 11.00 0.01 -15.22
CA LYS A 125 10.53 1.15 -16.05
C LYS A 125 10.46 2.48 -15.29
N LYS A 126 11.49 2.75 -14.49
CA LYS A 126 11.60 3.91 -13.61
C LYS A 126 11.34 5.24 -14.31
N GLU A 127 11.71 5.34 -15.59
CA GLU A 127 11.56 6.55 -16.41
C GLU A 127 10.11 6.99 -16.57
N GLU A 128 9.18 6.04 -16.55
CA GLU A 128 7.74 6.29 -16.65
C GLU A 128 7.17 7.05 -15.44
N PHE A 129 7.88 7.06 -14.31
CA PHE A 129 7.47 7.74 -13.08
C PHE A 129 8.04 9.13 -12.91
N PHE A 130 9.07 9.53 -13.67
CA PHE A 130 9.80 10.78 -13.42
C PHE A 130 8.92 12.04 -13.51
N TYR A 131 7.86 12.01 -14.32
CA TYR A 131 6.91 13.12 -14.41
C TYR A 131 6.21 13.45 -13.08
N LEU A 132 6.19 12.50 -12.13
CA LEU A 132 5.57 12.70 -10.83
C LEU A 132 6.31 13.76 -9.98
N GLU A 133 7.61 13.95 -10.20
CA GLU A 133 8.37 15.00 -9.52
C GLU A 133 7.84 16.36 -9.89
N ASP A 134 7.71 16.65 -11.18
CA ASP A 134 7.23 17.94 -11.67
C ASP A 134 5.72 18.14 -11.43
N SER A 135 4.92 17.09 -11.67
CA SER A 135 3.46 17.19 -11.61
C SER A 135 2.90 17.18 -10.20
N PHE A 136 3.57 16.49 -9.28
CA PHE A 136 3.09 16.30 -7.93
C PHE A 136 4.07 16.74 -6.84
N GLY A 137 5.28 17.18 -7.17
CA GLY A 137 6.27 17.60 -6.19
C GLY A 137 6.68 16.47 -5.22
N VAL A 138 6.66 15.24 -5.68
CA VAL A 138 7.16 14.08 -4.93
C VAL A 138 8.65 13.90 -5.18
N ARG A 139 9.32 13.12 -4.35
CA ARG A 139 10.71 12.72 -4.56
C ARG A 139 10.75 11.34 -5.20
N ILE A 140 11.56 11.15 -6.24
CA ILE A 140 11.85 9.83 -6.81
C ILE A 140 13.17 9.29 -6.25
N VAL A 141 13.17 8.04 -5.81
CA VAL A 141 14.35 7.28 -5.42
C VAL A 141 14.38 6.00 -6.23
N VAL A 142 15.55 5.63 -6.75
CA VAL A 142 15.69 4.41 -7.56
C VAL A 142 16.19 3.27 -6.69
N ASN A 143 15.47 2.14 -6.73
CA ASN A 143 15.93 0.86 -6.19
C ASN A 143 16.61 0.08 -7.33
N GLU A 144 17.92 0.04 -7.34
CA GLU A 144 18.68 -0.72 -8.37
C GLU A 144 18.61 -2.24 -8.13
N ASP A 145 18.26 -2.69 -6.92
CA ASP A 145 18.18 -4.11 -6.57
C ASP A 145 16.83 -4.75 -6.90
N TYR A 146 15.89 -4.01 -7.52
CA TYR A 146 14.51 -4.44 -7.74
C TYR A 146 14.36 -5.77 -8.49
N ALA A 147 15.34 -6.14 -9.30
CA ALA A 147 15.33 -7.38 -10.10
C ALA A 147 15.86 -8.60 -9.34
N VAL A 148 16.60 -8.39 -8.25
CA VAL A 148 17.31 -9.45 -7.51
C VAL A 148 16.86 -9.55 -6.05
N ARG A 149 16.19 -8.53 -5.52
CA ARG A 149 15.65 -8.49 -4.16
C ARG A 149 14.18 -8.09 -4.17
N ASN A 150 13.44 -8.54 -3.18
CA ASN A 150 12.02 -8.21 -3.03
C ASN A 150 11.82 -6.82 -2.39
N ASN A 151 10.59 -6.45 -2.02
CA ASN A 151 10.19 -5.11 -1.61
C ASN A 151 10.85 -4.59 -0.32
N HIS A 152 11.45 -5.45 0.52
CA HIS A 152 12.28 -5.01 1.64
C HIS A 152 13.47 -4.14 1.17
N ALA A 153 14.04 -4.45 -0.01
CA ALA A 153 15.11 -3.65 -0.59
C ALA A 153 14.62 -2.24 -0.99
N THR A 154 13.36 -2.11 -1.39
CA THR A 154 12.74 -0.81 -1.68
C THR A 154 12.75 0.09 -0.44
N LEU A 155 12.42 -0.46 0.73
CA LEU A 155 12.47 0.29 2.00
C LEU A 155 13.90 0.55 2.47
N TYR A 156 14.83 -0.35 2.19
CA TYR A 156 16.24 -0.17 2.50
C TYR A 156 16.86 1.05 1.78
N GLN A 157 16.44 1.31 0.52
CA GLN A 157 16.92 2.50 -0.24
C GLN A 157 16.50 3.84 0.40
N VAL A 158 15.45 3.84 1.19
CA VAL A 158 14.90 5.04 1.84
C VAL A 158 14.94 5.00 3.36
N ARG A 159 15.78 4.11 3.94
CA ARG A 159 15.83 3.85 5.38
C ARG A 159 16.00 5.09 6.24
N GLU A 160 16.79 6.06 5.79
CA GLU A 160 17.01 7.34 6.49
C GLU A 160 15.77 8.23 6.58
N ARG A 161 14.73 7.90 5.81
CA ARG A 161 13.49 8.66 5.75
C ARG A 161 12.35 8.01 6.54
N LEU A 162 12.56 6.78 7.03
CA LEU A 162 11.52 6.04 7.75
C LEU A 162 11.44 6.50 9.20
N GLY A 163 10.23 6.81 9.63
CA GLY A 163 9.92 7.23 11.00
C GLY A 163 8.70 8.15 11.04
N ASN A 164 7.62 7.71 11.67
CA ASN A 164 6.29 8.30 11.56
C ASN A 164 5.84 8.39 10.10
N THR A 165 5.98 7.28 9.37
CA THR A 165 5.88 7.19 7.91
C THR A 165 4.71 6.27 7.51
N TYR A 166 3.92 6.68 6.53
CA TYR A 166 3.09 5.72 5.78
C TYR A 166 3.96 4.95 4.77
N VAL A 167 3.82 3.63 4.78
CA VAL A 167 4.41 2.72 3.80
C VAL A 167 3.28 2.17 2.95
N CYS A 168 3.31 2.42 1.66
CA CYS A 168 2.23 2.14 0.71
C CYS A 168 2.76 1.34 -0.49
N SER A 169 1.91 0.49 -1.08
CA SER A 169 2.13 -0.11 -2.40
C SER A 169 1.46 0.74 -3.48
N SER A 170 2.10 0.90 -4.63
CA SER A 170 1.64 1.80 -5.69
C SER A 170 0.40 1.31 -6.44
N ASP A 171 0.00 0.06 -6.24
CA ASP A 171 -1.08 -0.66 -6.94
C ASP A 171 -2.39 -0.74 -6.14
N ASN A 172 -2.47 -0.03 -5.02
CA ASN A 172 -3.68 0.03 -4.24
C ASN A 172 -4.64 1.13 -4.76
N TYR A 173 -5.93 0.81 -4.79
CA TYR A 173 -7.01 1.75 -5.00
C TYR A 173 -7.82 1.89 -3.71
N PHE A 174 -7.79 3.06 -3.10
CA PHE A 174 -8.60 3.38 -1.92
C PHE A 174 -9.88 4.07 -2.39
N THR A 175 -11.05 3.50 -2.07
CA THR A 175 -12.34 4.10 -2.46
C THR A 175 -12.60 5.44 -1.75
N GLU A 176 -12.22 5.51 -0.47
CA GLU A 176 -12.20 6.71 0.34
C GLU A 176 -10.77 6.98 0.82
N ASN A 177 -10.47 8.21 1.22
CA ASN A 177 -9.14 8.55 1.71
C ASN A 177 -8.89 7.88 3.08
N PRO A 178 -7.95 6.90 3.19
CA PRO A 178 -7.68 6.20 4.44
C PRO A 178 -6.62 6.91 5.30
N PHE A 179 -5.98 7.94 4.77
CA PHE A 179 -4.84 8.60 5.41
C PHE A 179 -5.29 9.64 6.43
N GLU A 180 -4.58 9.66 7.54
CA GLU A 180 -4.82 10.57 8.66
C GLU A 180 -3.52 11.34 8.99
N PRO A 181 -3.60 12.62 9.41
CA PRO A 181 -2.41 13.42 9.70
C PRO A 181 -1.67 12.99 10.98
N TYR A 182 -2.32 12.20 11.82
CA TYR A 182 -1.78 11.68 13.08
C TYR A 182 -2.06 10.20 13.23
N ALA A 183 -1.11 9.46 13.79
CA ALA A 183 -1.30 8.04 14.10
C ALA A 183 -0.64 7.69 15.44
N TYR A 184 -1.35 6.90 16.26
CA TYR A 184 -0.95 6.60 17.65
C TYR A 184 0.14 5.54 17.74
N GLU A 185 0.03 4.51 16.92
CA GLU A 185 0.89 3.31 16.98
C GLU A 185 1.07 2.74 15.57
N SER A 186 2.10 1.94 15.38
CA SER A 186 2.34 1.27 14.10
C SER A 186 1.21 0.30 13.79
N PHE A 187 0.72 0.33 12.56
CA PHE A 187 -0.36 -0.55 12.11
C PHE A 187 -0.16 -1.01 10.67
N CYS A 188 -0.76 -2.14 10.36
CA CYS A 188 -0.96 -2.63 9.00
C CYS A 188 -2.45 -2.67 8.69
N ALA A 189 -2.84 -2.15 7.54
CA ALA A 189 -4.22 -2.21 7.05
C ALA A 189 -4.57 -3.66 6.70
N ALA A 190 -5.82 -4.04 6.99
CA ALA A 190 -6.31 -5.36 6.67
C ALA A 190 -7.79 -5.33 6.28
N VAL A 191 -8.17 -6.22 5.38
CA VAL A 191 -9.56 -6.48 4.99
C VAL A 191 -9.93 -7.92 5.31
N TYR A 192 -11.22 -8.17 5.55
CA TYR A 192 -11.70 -9.52 5.81
C TYR A 192 -12.13 -10.17 4.49
N VAL A 193 -11.50 -11.28 4.15
CA VAL A 193 -11.81 -12.08 2.96
C VAL A 193 -12.63 -13.30 3.38
N LYS A 194 -13.79 -13.49 2.74
CA LYS A 194 -14.61 -14.69 2.88
C LYS A 194 -14.20 -15.74 1.87
N GLY A 195 -14.20 -17.00 2.29
CA GLY A 195 -13.76 -18.11 1.45
C GLY A 195 -12.25 -18.30 1.49
N GLU A 196 -11.74 -19.04 0.52
CA GLU A 196 -10.30 -19.31 0.37
C GLU A 196 -9.57 -18.11 -0.21
N THR A 197 -8.32 -17.91 0.21
CA THR A 197 -7.43 -16.86 -0.27
C THR A 197 -5.98 -17.33 -0.20
N ASP A 198 -5.16 -16.88 -1.12
CA ASP A 198 -3.72 -17.12 -1.14
C ASP A 198 -2.94 -15.96 -0.48
N GLU A 199 -3.65 -14.90 -0.04
CA GLU A 199 -3.06 -13.73 0.61
C GLU A 199 -2.51 -14.04 2.00
N TYR A 200 -1.68 -13.13 2.52
CA TYR A 200 -1.15 -13.22 3.88
C TYR A 200 -2.24 -13.04 4.94
N CYS A 201 -2.62 -14.16 5.57
CA CYS A 201 -3.64 -14.21 6.61
C CYS A 201 -3.06 -13.85 7.97
N LEU A 202 -3.60 -12.80 8.60
CA LEU A 202 -3.13 -12.28 9.87
C LEU A 202 -3.66 -13.07 11.06
N ARG A 203 -2.77 -13.34 12.02
CA ARG A 203 -3.14 -13.78 13.37
C ARG A 203 -2.84 -12.66 14.36
N THR A 204 -3.83 -12.34 15.19
CA THR A 204 -3.72 -11.24 16.15
C THR A 204 -3.97 -11.71 17.57
N ARG A 205 -3.40 -10.97 18.55
CA ARG A 205 -3.60 -11.22 19.99
C ARG A 205 -4.11 -9.94 20.67
N GLY A 206 -4.98 -10.14 21.67
CA GLY A 206 -5.50 -9.07 22.52
C GLY A 206 -6.56 -8.20 21.86
N ARG A 207 -7.12 -7.26 22.65
CA ARG A 207 -8.15 -6.33 22.19
C ARG A 207 -7.62 -5.30 21.17
N GLU A 208 -6.35 -4.99 21.24
CA GLU A 208 -5.66 -4.05 20.34
C GLU A 208 -5.32 -4.70 18.98
N ARG A 209 -5.55 -6.03 18.84
CA ARG A 209 -5.27 -6.78 17.62
C ARG A 209 -3.80 -6.71 17.22
N ARG A 210 -2.88 -6.88 18.21
CA ARG A 210 -1.46 -6.98 17.91
C ARG A 210 -1.21 -8.14 16.96
N ILE A 211 -0.52 -7.89 15.87
CA ILE A 211 -0.12 -8.91 14.90
C ILE A 211 0.97 -9.77 15.54
N VAL A 212 0.79 -11.08 15.49
CA VAL A 212 1.74 -12.06 16.04
C VAL A 212 2.20 -13.07 15.01
N ALA A 213 1.49 -13.18 13.88
CA ALA A 213 1.89 -13.98 12.73
C ALA A 213 1.15 -13.52 11.48
N ALA A 214 1.72 -13.79 10.34
CA ALA A 214 1.05 -13.80 9.05
C ALA A 214 1.45 -15.09 8.31
N VAL A 215 0.50 -15.75 7.70
CA VAL A 215 0.74 -17.01 6.98
C VAL A 215 0.13 -16.91 5.59
N PRO A 216 0.84 -17.33 4.53
CA PRO A 216 0.29 -17.37 3.19
C PRO A 216 -0.87 -18.35 3.12
N GLY A 217 -1.96 -17.94 2.50
CA GLY A 217 -3.14 -18.75 2.28
C GLY A 217 -3.97 -19.01 3.55
N GLY A 218 -5.27 -19.11 3.34
CA GLY A 218 -6.21 -19.39 4.43
C GLY A 218 -7.65 -19.32 3.97
N ARG A 219 -8.56 -19.34 4.96
CA ARG A 219 -10.00 -19.27 4.72
C ARG A 219 -10.65 -18.37 5.77
N ASP A 220 -11.62 -17.56 5.33
CA ASP A 220 -12.40 -16.69 6.22
C ASP A 220 -11.50 -15.87 7.18
N SER A 221 -10.55 -15.11 6.62
CA SER A 221 -9.46 -14.49 7.37
C SER A 221 -9.30 -13.01 7.10
N TRP A 222 -8.68 -12.31 8.05
CA TRP A 222 -8.13 -10.98 7.82
C TRP A 222 -6.83 -11.11 7.04
N VAL A 223 -6.72 -10.40 5.91
CA VAL A 223 -5.53 -10.40 5.07
C VAL A 223 -4.87 -9.02 5.07
N ILE A 224 -3.55 -9.01 4.93
CA ILE A 224 -2.81 -7.76 4.73
C ILE A 224 -3.23 -7.19 3.37
N MET A 225 -3.67 -5.95 3.36
CA MET A 225 -4.03 -5.25 2.12
C MET A 225 -3.97 -3.75 2.33
N GLY A 226 -3.26 -3.05 1.46
CA GLY A 226 -3.22 -1.61 1.46
C GLY A 226 -1.92 -1.04 2.00
N HIS A 227 -2.03 -0.20 3.04
CA HIS A 227 -0.93 0.57 3.59
C HIS A 227 -0.59 0.16 5.03
N ALA A 228 0.62 0.48 5.43
CA ALA A 228 1.06 0.42 6.82
C ALA A 228 1.47 1.81 7.30
N TYR A 229 1.42 2.02 8.60
CA TYR A 229 2.03 3.17 9.26
C TYR A 229 3.10 2.68 10.23
N TRP A 230 4.27 3.29 10.17
CA TRP A 230 5.40 2.97 11.01
C TRP A 230 5.73 4.15 11.91
N THR A 231 5.69 3.95 13.22
CA THR A 231 6.27 4.90 14.19
C THR A 231 7.78 4.93 14.04
N LYS A 232 8.42 5.99 14.51
CA LYS A 232 9.88 6.10 14.53
C LYS A 232 10.54 4.90 15.22
N ALA A 233 10.03 4.50 16.37
CA ALA A 233 10.58 3.35 17.13
C ALA A 233 10.43 2.03 16.36
N PHE A 234 9.32 1.82 15.63
CA PHE A 234 9.16 0.65 14.80
C PHE A 234 10.13 0.66 13.62
N ALA A 235 10.25 1.80 12.94
CA ALA A 235 11.15 1.94 11.79
C ALA A 235 12.61 1.69 12.18
N GLU A 236 13.08 2.26 13.28
CA GLU A 236 14.43 2.04 13.81
C GLU A 236 14.67 0.56 14.15
N GLY A 237 13.71 -0.09 14.82
CA GLY A 237 13.79 -1.52 15.13
C GLY A 237 13.80 -2.40 13.88
N PHE A 238 12.91 -2.13 12.93
CA PHE A 238 12.84 -2.87 11.66
C PHE A 238 14.13 -2.75 10.87
N MET A 239 14.67 -1.52 10.73
CA MET A 239 15.91 -1.29 9.98
C MET A 239 17.10 -1.99 10.61
N ARG A 240 17.20 -2.01 11.93
CA ARG A 240 18.26 -2.78 12.63
C ARG A 240 18.26 -4.25 12.19
N PHE A 241 17.10 -4.91 12.19
CA PHE A 241 16.99 -6.31 11.77
C PHE A 241 17.26 -6.47 10.27
N LEU A 242 16.71 -5.60 9.44
CA LEU A 242 16.93 -5.68 8.01
C LEU A 242 18.41 -5.48 7.64
N GLU A 243 19.12 -4.53 8.27
CA GLU A 243 20.56 -4.31 8.06
C GLU A 243 21.40 -5.52 8.48
N GLU A 244 21.05 -6.21 9.56
CA GLU A 244 21.72 -7.43 10.02
C GLU A 244 21.52 -8.62 9.06
N GLU A 245 20.41 -8.65 8.32
CA GLU A 245 20.02 -9.75 7.44
C GLU A 245 20.18 -9.44 5.95
N TYR A 246 20.36 -8.19 5.56
CA TYR A 246 20.24 -7.73 4.18
C TYR A 246 21.06 -8.54 3.19
N ASP A 247 22.31 -8.84 3.54
CA ASP A 247 23.25 -9.56 2.64
C ASP A 247 23.12 -11.08 2.68
N ARG A 248 22.23 -11.64 3.51
CA ARG A 248 21.98 -13.08 3.53
C ARG A 248 21.20 -13.49 2.28
N PRO A 249 21.59 -14.57 1.59
CA PRO A 249 20.93 -15.03 0.35
C PRO A 249 19.42 -15.27 0.54
N GLU A 250 19.03 -15.85 1.68
CA GLU A 250 17.63 -16.14 2.02
C GLU A 250 16.77 -14.89 2.18
N THR A 251 17.36 -13.75 2.54
CA THR A 251 16.64 -12.47 2.68
C THR A 251 16.26 -11.90 1.32
N ALA A 252 16.97 -12.21 0.26
CA ALA A 252 16.71 -11.63 -1.06
C ALA A 252 15.26 -11.81 -1.55
N SER A 253 14.62 -12.93 -1.22
CA SER A 253 13.23 -13.24 -1.61
C SER A 253 12.17 -12.76 -0.62
N LYS A 254 12.54 -12.32 0.59
CA LYS A 254 11.59 -11.89 1.62
C LYS A 254 10.86 -10.63 1.22
N LEU A 255 9.58 -10.57 1.54
CA LEU A 255 8.82 -9.32 1.61
C LEU A 255 9.21 -8.58 2.91
N TRP A 256 8.90 -7.28 2.99
CA TRP A 256 9.08 -6.55 4.25
C TRP A 256 8.18 -7.12 5.37
N ASP A 257 7.02 -7.67 5.00
CA ASP A 257 6.10 -8.37 5.89
C ASP A 257 6.76 -9.60 6.51
N ASP A 258 7.53 -10.38 5.74
CA ASP A 258 8.26 -11.55 6.25
C ASP A 258 9.30 -11.13 7.28
N VAL A 259 10.08 -10.07 6.98
CA VAL A 259 11.07 -9.53 7.94
C VAL A 259 10.40 -9.06 9.22
N PHE A 260 9.25 -8.37 9.11
CA PHE A 260 8.47 -7.96 10.28
C PHE A 260 7.98 -9.17 11.10
N ILE A 261 7.43 -10.19 10.45
CA ILE A 261 6.86 -11.36 11.12
C ILE A 261 7.93 -12.19 11.82
N ASP A 262 9.11 -12.32 11.23
CA ASP A 262 10.24 -13.02 11.86
C ASP A 262 10.66 -12.36 13.18
N HIS A 263 10.39 -11.05 13.35
CA HIS A 263 10.73 -10.27 14.54
C HIS A 263 9.49 -9.70 15.28
N ALA A 264 8.30 -10.29 15.07
CA ALA A 264 7.04 -9.79 15.65
C ALA A 264 7.00 -9.76 17.20
N ASP A 265 7.86 -10.49 17.87
CA ASP A 265 7.98 -10.44 19.33
C ASP A 265 8.61 -9.12 19.80
N GLU A 266 9.56 -8.57 19.06
CA GLU A 266 10.24 -7.30 19.35
C GLU A 266 9.56 -6.12 18.67
N LEU A 267 9.13 -6.27 17.40
CA LEU A 267 8.44 -5.26 16.62
C LEU A 267 6.92 -5.32 16.89
N LYS A 268 6.36 -4.20 17.37
CA LYS A 268 4.94 -4.15 17.72
C LYS A 268 4.16 -3.39 16.65
N MET A 269 3.25 -4.11 16.00
CA MET A 269 2.32 -3.57 15.01
C MET A 269 0.92 -4.11 15.28
N VAL A 270 -0.11 -3.27 15.11
CA VAL A 270 -1.50 -3.69 15.25
C VAL A 270 -2.18 -3.81 13.89
N MET A 271 -3.17 -4.67 13.79
CA MET A 271 -4.02 -4.78 12.63
C MET A 271 -5.08 -3.68 12.66
N ARG A 272 -5.16 -2.84 11.62
CA ARG A 272 -6.22 -1.86 11.41
C ARG A 272 -7.23 -2.40 10.40
N PRO A 273 -8.46 -2.77 10.84
CA PRO A 273 -9.45 -3.33 9.95
C PRO A 273 -10.12 -2.25 9.09
N TYR A 274 -10.30 -2.56 7.82
CA TYR A 274 -11.07 -1.78 6.86
C TYR A 274 -12.26 -2.60 6.31
N PRO A 275 -13.35 -1.93 5.86
CA PRO A 275 -14.38 -2.60 5.09
C PRO A 275 -13.81 -3.25 3.83
N ALA A 276 -14.38 -4.37 3.40
CA ALA A 276 -13.89 -5.12 2.24
C ALA A 276 -13.83 -4.29 0.94
N GLN A 277 -14.70 -3.27 0.82
CA GLN A 277 -14.76 -2.40 -0.36
C GLN A 277 -13.87 -1.15 -0.25
N ALA A 278 -13.18 -0.95 0.87
CA ALA A 278 -12.41 0.28 1.10
C ALA A 278 -11.06 0.26 0.39
N ILE A 279 -10.47 -0.92 0.25
CA ILE A 279 -9.12 -1.10 -0.34
C ILE A 279 -9.21 -2.20 -1.39
N HIS A 280 -8.68 -1.90 -2.57
CA HIS A 280 -8.52 -2.88 -3.64
C HIS A 280 -7.05 -2.93 -4.05
N GLU A 281 -6.53 -4.12 -4.19
CA GLU A 281 -5.22 -4.43 -4.73
C GLU A 281 -5.41 -5.33 -5.94
N PHE A 282 -4.70 -5.05 -7.01
CA PHE A 282 -4.90 -5.75 -8.28
C PHE A 282 -3.67 -6.57 -8.61
N ASP A 283 -3.76 -7.86 -8.45
CA ASP A 283 -2.67 -8.78 -8.74
C ASP A 283 -2.74 -9.42 -10.12
N SER A 284 -3.92 -9.35 -10.74
CA SER A 284 -4.15 -9.90 -12.06
C SER A 284 -5.00 -8.98 -12.93
N LEU A 285 -5.00 -9.27 -14.24
CA LEU A 285 -5.87 -8.59 -15.21
C LEU A 285 -7.35 -8.83 -14.90
N ASP A 286 -7.69 -10.05 -14.46
CA ASP A 286 -9.08 -10.42 -14.15
C ASP A 286 -9.61 -9.59 -12.97
N GLN A 287 -8.82 -9.38 -11.92
CA GLN A 287 -9.19 -8.52 -10.79
C GLN A 287 -9.40 -7.06 -11.22
N LEU A 288 -8.58 -6.56 -12.15
CA LEU A 288 -8.78 -5.22 -12.72
C LEU A 288 -10.09 -5.11 -13.51
N GLN A 289 -10.40 -6.11 -14.33
CA GLN A 289 -11.65 -6.16 -15.12
C GLN A 289 -12.88 -6.32 -14.22
N ASP A 290 -12.81 -7.14 -13.18
CA ASP A 290 -13.90 -7.31 -12.22
C ASP A 290 -14.23 -6.01 -11.49
N PHE A 291 -13.20 -5.21 -11.18
CA PHE A 291 -13.38 -3.93 -10.52
C PHE A 291 -13.75 -2.79 -11.47
N ASP A 292 -13.17 -2.77 -12.65
CA ASP A 292 -13.41 -1.78 -13.71
C ASP A 292 -13.70 -2.50 -15.03
N PRO A 293 -14.98 -2.82 -15.33
CA PRO A 293 -15.35 -3.56 -16.52
C PRO A 293 -14.91 -2.91 -17.84
N GLU A 294 -14.70 -1.58 -17.86
CA GLU A 294 -14.22 -0.87 -19.03
C GLU A 294 -12.69 -0.84 -19.15
N PHE A 295 -11.97 -1.38 -18.15
CA PHE A 295 -10.51 -1.31 -18.08
C PHE A 295 -9.84 -1.86 -19.32
N ILE A 296 -10.25 -3.05 -19.76
CA ILE A 296 -9.59 -3.74 -20.88
C ILE A 296 -9.74 -2.99 -22.21
N ASP A 297 -10.87 -2.31 -22.40
CA ASP A 297 -11.14 -1.52 -23.61
C ASP A 297 -10.41 -0.17 -23.57
N ASN A 298 -10.24 0.40 -22.37
CA ASN A 298 -9.65 1.73 -22.15
C ASN A 298 -8.14 1.69 -21.93
N VAL A 299 -7.56 0.52 -21.59
CA VAL A 299 -6.10 0.42 -21.39
C VAL A 299 -5.37 0.51 -22.74
N GLY A 300 -4.46 1.47 -22.86
CA GLY A 300 -3.57 1.54 -24.02
C GLY A 300 -2.56 0.40 -23.96
N SER A 301 -2.65 -0.58 -24.87
CA SER A 301 -1.74 -1.72 -24.94
C SER A 301 -1.52 -2.13 -26.39
N GLY A 302 -0.30 -1.90 -26.88
CA GLY A 302 0.12 -2.34 -28.21
C GLY A 302 0.22 -3.86 -28.29
N VAL A 303 0.46 -4.56 -27.19
CA VAL A 303 0.46 -6.03 -27.13
C VAL A 303 -0.94 -6.57 -27.40
N LEU A 304 -1.96 -6.05 -26.70
CA LEU A 304 -3.35 -6.47 -26.92
C LEU A 304 -3.81 -6.11 -28.33
N ASP A 305 -3.48 -4.92 -28.82
CA ASP A 305 -3.83 -4.50 -30.19
C ASP A 305 -3.21 -5.40 -31.25
N ASN A 306 -1.94 -5.80 -31.06
CA ASN A 306 -1.26 -6.73 -31.93
C ASN A 306 -1.93 -8.11 -31.95
N ILE A 307 -2.29 -8.64 -30.78
CA ILE A 307 -3.02 -9.92 -30.67
C ILE A 307 -4.36 -9.82 -31.40
N CYS A 308 -5.15 -8.78 -31.13
CA CYS A 308 -6.45 -8.58 -31.75
C CYS A 308 -6.36 -8.47 -33.30
N ALA A 309 -5.38 -7.71 -33.76
CA ALA A 309 -5.14 -7.55 -35.20
C ALA A 309 -4.71 -8.88 -35.87
N THR A 310 -3.86 -9.66 -35.21
CA THR A 310 -3.34 -10.92 -35.76
C THR A 310 -4.39 -12.03 -35.79
N LEU A 311 -5.20 -12.14 -34.71
CA LEU A 311 -6.20 -13.22 -34.56
C LEU A 311 -7.60 -12.82 -35.03
N GLY A 312 -7.82 -11.54 -35.39
CA GLY A 312 -9.15 -11.02 -35.81
C GLY A 312 -10.15 -11.12 -34.64
N CYS A 313 -9.72 -10.88 -33.41
CA CYS A 313 -10.53 -10.98 -32.20
C CYS A 313 -10.71 -9.62 -31.52
N SER A 314 -11.62 -9.54 -30.55
CA SER A 314 -11.72 -8.41 -29.62
C SER A 314 -10.83 -8.63 -28.40
N ARG A 315 -10.53 -7.57 -27.63
CA ARG A 315 -9.77 -7.68 -26.37
C ARG A 315 -10.50 -8.57 -25.34
N GLY A 316 -11.83 -8.54 -25.31
CA GLY A 316 -12.65 -9.39 -24.44
C GLY A 316 -12.62 -10.89 -24.79
N ASP A 317 -12.11 -11.27 -25.99
CA ASP A 317 -11.91 -12.67 -26.38
C ASP A 317 -10.59 -13.25 -25.79
N ILE A 318 -9.72 -12.42 -25.20
CA ILE A 318 -8.43 -12.79 -24.62
C ILE A 318 -8.66 -13.16 -23.14
N LEU A 319 -8.54 -14.45 -22.84
CA LEU A 319 -8.84 -15.03 -21.52
C LEU A 319 -7.66 -15.84 -21.02
N ASP A 320 -7.69 -16.22 -19.74
CA ASP A 320 -6.73 -17.14 -19.12
C ASP A 320 -5.26 -16.70 -19.31
N VAL A 321 -4.98 -15.41 -19.15
CA VAL A 321 -3.64 -14.87 -19.35
C VAL A 321 -2.73 -15.33 -18.21
N GLN A 322 -1.68 -16.09 -18.54
CA GLN A 322 -0.75 -16.65 -17.58
C GLN A 322 0.70 -16.31 -17.97
N PRO A 323 1.47 -15.60 -17.14
CA PRO A 323 2.87 -15.36 -17.41
C PRO A 323 3.65 -16.69 -17.42
N LEU A 324 4.43 -16.89 -18.45
CA LEU A 324 5.33 -18.04 -18.53
C LEU A 324 6.66 -17.69 -17.84
N LYS A 325 7.37 -18.72 -17.33
CA LYS A 325 8.65 -18.51 -16.64
C LYS A 325 9.57 -17.64 -17.49
N GLN A 326 10.04 -16.56 -16.90
CA GLN A 326 10.89 -15.56 -17.54
C GLN A 326 12.23 -16.16 -17.97
N GLY A 327 12.48 -16.17 -19.28
CA GLY A 327 13.86 -16.19 -19.77
C GLY A 327 14.45 -14.77 -19.62
N MET A 328 15.77 -14.67 -19.45
CA MET A 328 16.48 -13.39 -19.21
C MET A 328 16.27 -12.34 -20.32
N THR A 329 15.74 -12.70 -21.49
CA THR A 329 15.66 -11.84 -22.68
C THR A 329 14.26 -11.69 -23.27
N ASN A 330 13.29 -12.55 -22.96
CA ASN A 330 11.94 -12.48 -23.56
C ASN A 330 10.86 -12.65 -22.49
N LEU A 331 9.96 -11.70 -22.41
CA LEU A 331 8.73 -11.78 -21.62
C LEU A 331 7.71 -12.57 -22.44
N SER A 332 7.19 -13.66 -21.91
CA SER A 332 6.22 -14.52 -22.61
C SER A 332 5.03 -14.81 -21.71
N PHE A 333 3.86 -14.93 -22.31
CA PHE A 333 2.65 -15.34 -21.61
C PHE A 333 1.80 -16.25 -22.48
N TYR A 334 1.09 -17.16 -21.81
CA TYR A 334 0.01 -17.94 -22.42
C TYR A 334 -1.29 -17.14 -22.33
N PHE A 335 -2.16 -17.30 -23.32
CA PHE A 335 -3.53 -16.83 -23.28
C PHE A 335 -4.43 -17.72 -24.11
N ALA A 336 -5.71 -17.75 -23.79
CA ALA A 336 -6.74 -18.40 -24.60
C ALA A 336 -7.50 -17.34 -25.41
N CYS A 337 -7.84 -17.66 -26.66
CA CYS A 337 -8.72 -16.86 -27.51
C CYS A 337 -9.66 -17.78 -28.29
N ARG A 338 -10.98 -17.60 -28.10
CA ARG A 338 -12.03 -18.40 -28.77
C ARG A 338 -11.84 -19.91 -28.62
N GLY A 339 -11.42 -20.34 -27.43
CA GLY A 339 -11.21 -21.75 -27.08
C GLY A 339 -9.89 -22.36 -27.57
N GLN A 340 -9.04 -21.59 -28.20
CA GLN A 340 -7.70 -22.02 -28.61
C GLN A 340 -6.62 -21.34 -27.75
N GLY A 341 -5.59 -22.07 -27.34
CA GLY A 341 -4.45 -21.57 -26.56
C GLY A 341 -3.35 -21.02 -27.45
N TYR A 342 -2.73 -19.92 -27.01
CA TYR A 342 -1.63 -19.25 -27.71
C TYR A 342 -0.52 -18.87 -26.74
N VAL A 343 0.68 -18.66 -27.25
CA VAL A 343 1.83 -18.11 -26.52
C VAL A 343 2.29 -16.85 -27.23
N TYR A 344 2.23 -15.72 -26.53
CA TYR A 344 2.80 -14.46 -26.98
C TYR A 344 4.23 -14.32 -26.46
N ARG A 345 5.14 -13.91 -27.33
CA ARG A 345 6.50 -13.52 -26.95
C ARG A 345 6.69 -12.03 -27.15
N HIS A 346 6.87 -11.32 -26.06
CA HIS A 346 7.23 -9.91 -26.08
C HIS A 346 8.74 -9.77 -26.20
N PRO A 347 9.26 -9.01 -27.17
CA PRO A 347 10.70 -8.80 -27.30
C PRO A 347 11.21 -8.12 -26.03
N GLY A 348 12.29 -8.67 -25.47
CA GLY A 348 13.01 -8.04 -24.37
C GLY A 348 13.84 -6.84 -24.84
N ALA A 349 14.42 -6.09 -23.91
CA ALA A 349 15.26 -4.96 -24.21
C ALA A 349 16.39 -5.36 -25.22
N GLY A 350 16.39 -4.72 -26.40
CA GLY A 350 17.35 -4.97 -27.47
C GLY A 350 16.95 -5.98 -28.55
N THR A 351 15.68 -6.45 -28.56
CA THR A 351 15.14 -7.31 -29.64
C THR A 351 13.85 -6.71 -30.19
N ASP A 352 13.84 -6.37 -31.49
CA ASP A 352 12.71 -5.66 -32.17
C ASP A 352 11.63 -6.56 -32.76
N LEU A 353 11.60 -7.86 -32.44
CA LEU A 353 10.67 -8.82 -33.05
C LEU A 353 9.72 -9.44 -32.04
N SER A 354 8.43 -9.14 -32.14
CA SER A 354 7.36 -9.90 -31.48
C SER A 354 6.89 -11.07 -32.35
N LEU A 355 6.81 -12.27 -31.77
CA LEU A 355 6.36 -13.48 -32.44
C LEU A 355 5.17 -14.08 -31.69
N ILE A 356 4.07 -14.38 -32.43
CA ILE A 356 2.96 -15.20 -31.92
C ILE A 356 3.17 -16.61 -32.47
N HIS A 357 3.27 -17.59 -31.57
CA HIS A 357 3.29 -18.99 -31.92
C HIS A 357 1.95 -19.64 -31.57
N ILE A 358 1.45 -20.47 -32.50
CA ILE A 358 0.22 -21.27 -32.35
C ILE A 358 0.60 -22.66 -31.84
#